data_8f8e3119bbde3809a455c137485878c3
#
_entry.id   8f8e3119bbde3809a455c137485878c3
#
_cell.length_a   1.000
_cell.length_b   1.000
_cell.length_c   1.000
_cell.angle_alpha   90.00
_cell.angle_beta   90.00
_cell.angle_gamma   90.00
#
_symmetry.space_group_name_H-M   'P 1'
#
loop_
_entity.id
_entity.type
_entity.pdbx_description
1 polymer ?
#
loop_
_entity_poly.entity_id
_entity_poly.type
_entity_poly.pdbx_seq_one_letter_code
_entity_poly.pdbx_strand_id
1 'polypeptide(L)'
;MSAYLIVEFTVRDPELYREKYAANAGGIAKEYGAEPLANGNWELLHGDGSLTSGALMRFPDRDSAMRWYHSPEYQQLIDVRGVAMDARFSLLDGLPTSAEAQEASK
;
A
#
# COMPACT_ATOMS: atom_id res chain seq x y z
N MET A 1 8.14 14.50 -5.27
CA MET A 1 8.70 13.13 -5.44
C MET A 1 7.69 12.13 -4.92
N SER A 2 7.27 11.20 -5.76
CA SER A 2 6.28 10.19 -5.38
C SER A 2 6.81 9.21 -4.34
N ALA A 3 5.90 8.62 -3.60
CA ALA A 3 6.20 7.53 -2.69
C ALA A 3 5.37 6.32 -3.09
N TYR A 4 5.93 5.13 -2.90
CA TYR A 4 5.27 3.89 -3.28
C TYR A 4 5.03 3.05 -2.04
N LEU A 5 3.79 2.62 -1.87
CA LEU A 5 3.42 1.70 -0.81
C LEU A 5 3.41 0.29 -1.39
N ILE A 6 4.21 -0.58 -0.78
CA ILE A 6 4.29 -1.99 -1.15
C ILE A 6 3.61 -2.78 -0.05
N VAL A 7 2.54 -3.49 -0.39
CA VAL A 7 1.83 -4.35 0.54
C VAL A 7 2.06 -5.80 0.11
N GLU A 8 2.64 -6.60 1.00
CA GLU A 8 2.83 -8.03 0.80
C GLU A 8 1.91 -8.73 1.79
N PHE A 9 1.09 -9.68 1.32
CA PHE A 9 0.09 -10.25 2.22
C PHE A 9 -0.38 -11.64 1.81
N THR A 10 -0.97 -12.33 2.78
CA THR A 10 -1.75 -13.55 2.59
C THR A 10 -3.06 -13.36 3.34
N VAL A 11 -4.18 -13.61 2.67
CA VAL A 11 -5.50 -13.48 3.28
C VAL A 11 -5.83 -14.77 4.04
N ARG A 12 -6.13 -14.62 5.34
CA ARG A 12 -6.51 -15.75 6.20
C ARG A 12 -8.01 -15.95 6.23
N ASP A 13 -8.77 -14.86 6.20
CA ASP A 13 -10.23 -14.87 6.21
C ASP A 13 -10.74 -14.07 5.02
N PRO A 14 -11.00 -14.71 3.88
CA PRO A 14 -11.38 -14.00 2.67
C PRO A 14 -12.66 -13.19 2.78
N GLU A 15 -13.65 -13.70 3.51
CA GLU A 15 -14.92 -12.98 3.68
C GLU A 15 -14.74 -11.73 4.52
N LEU A 16 -14.06 -11.85 5.65
CA LEU A 16 -13.77 -10.71 6.52
C LEU A 16 -12.90 -9.68 5.81
N TYR A 17 -11.89 -10.15 5.09
CA TYR A 17 -11.01 -9.28 4.31
C TYR A 17 -11.80 -8.45 3.30
N ARG A 18 -12.63 -9.12 2.51
CA ARG A 18 -13.40 -8.46 1.45
C ARG A 18 -14.43 -7.48 1.99
N GLU A 19 -15.17 -7.90 3.02
CA GLU A 19 -16.30 -7.14 3.53
C GLU A 19 -15.90 -6.00 4.46
N LYS A 20 -14.89 -6.23 5.30
CA LYS A 20 -14.56 -5.29 6.37
C LYS A 20 -13.26 -4.52 6.14
N TYR A 21 -12.34 -5.04 5.32
CA TYR A 21 -11.09 -4.35 5.06
C TYR A 21 -11.03 -3.80 3.65
N ALA A 22 -11.04 -4.66 2.63
CA ALA A 22 -10.84 -4.22 1.24
C ALA A 22 -11.91 -3.25 0.76
N ALA A 23 -13.15 -3.45 1.20
CA ALA A 23 -14.27 -2.58 0.83
C ALA A 23 -14.07 -1.13 1.28
N ASN A 24 -13.27 -0.91 2.33
CA ASN A 24 -13.08 0.42 2.93
C ASN A 24 -11.69 1.00 2.66
N ALA A 25 -10.65 0.16 2.70
CA ALA A 25 -9.26 0.62 2.67
C ALA A 25 -8.89 1.37 1.39
N GLY A 26 -9.34 0.89 0.24
CA GLY A 26 -9.03 1.51 -1.04
C GLY A 26 -9.59 2.92 -1.20
N GLY A 27 -10.82 3.13 -0.75
CA GLY A 27 -11.45 4.44 -0.80
C GLY A 27 -10.77 5.46 0.11
N ILE A 28 -10.38 5.01 1.30
CA ILE A 28 -9.66 5.88 2.23
C ILE A 28 -8.32 6.30 1.62
N ALA A 29 -7.58 5.36 1.06
CA ALA A 29 -6.28 5.66 0.44
C ALA A 29 -6.43 6.67 -0.71
N LYS A 30 -7.46 6.53 -1.51
CA LYS A 30 -7.76 7.43 -2.62
C LYS A 30 -7.93 8.88 -2.18
N GLU A 31 -8.56 9.10 -1.04
CA GLU A 31 -8.75 10.44 -0.49
C GLU A 31 -7.43 11.14 -0.19
N TYR A 32 -6.36 10.37 0.04
CA TYR A 32 -5.03 10.90 0.28
C TYR A 32 -4.15 10.88 -0.97
N GLY A 33 -4.75 10.68 -2.14
CA GLY A 33 -4.06 10.75 -3.41
C GLY A 33 -3.44 9.45 -3.91
N ALA A 34 -3.79 8.32 -3.30
CA ALA A 34 -3.27 7.03 -3.73
C ALA A 34 -3.77 6.64 -5.11
N GLU A 35 -2.87 6.11 -5.90
CA GLU A 35 -3.14 5.57 -7.23
C GLU A 35 -2.73 4.09 -7.24
N PRO A 36 -3.70 3.15 -7.39
CA PRO A 36 -3.33 1.74 -7.48
C PRO A 36 -2.57 1.49 -8.78
N LEU A 37 -1.45 0.78 -8.70
CA LEU A 37 -0.61 0.48 -9.85
C LEU A 37 -0.59 -1.01 -10.19
N ALA A 38 -0.63 -1.88 -9.19
CA ALA A 38 -0.60 -3.31 -9.39
C ALA A 38 -1.18 -4.01 -8.16
N ASN A 39 -1.77 -5.17 -8.38
CA ASN A 39 -2.34 -5.94 -7.29
C ASN A 39 -2.62 -7.36 -7.80
N GLY A 40 -2.42 -8.35 -6.95
CA GLY A 40 -2.67 -9.74 -7.29
C GLY A 40 -1.73 -10.69 -6.59
N ASN A 41 -1.78 -11.93 -7.02
CA ASN A 41 -0.89 -12.94 -6.47
C ASN A 41 0.53 -12.77 -7.03
N TRP A 42 1.51 -13.01 -6.18
CA TRP A 42 2.91 -13.01 -6.60
C TRP A 42 3.21 -14.22 -7.48
N GLU A 43 4.10 -14.03 -8.43
CA GLU A 43 4.89 -15.14 -8.96
C GLU A 43 6.28 -15.00 -8.31
N LEU A 44 6.57 -15.85 -7.34
CA LEU A 44 7.82 -15.76 -6.60
C LEU A 44 8.99 -16.21 -7.47
N LEU A 45 9.97 -15.35 -7.67
CA LEU A 45 11.15 -15.67 -8.45
C LEU A 45 12.31 -16.14 -7.59
N HIS A 46 12.37 -15.65 -6.34
CA HIS A 46 13.43 -16.03 -5.41
C HIS A 46 13.01 -15.58 -4.00
N GLY A 47 13.32 -16.40 -3.02
CA GLY A 47 13.17 -16.04 -1.61
C GLY A 47 12.01 -16.73 -0.92
N ASP A 48 11.62 -16.20 0.24
CA ASP A 48 10.58 -16.76 1.09
C ASP A 48 9.18 -16.52 0.49
N GLY A 49 8.40 -17.59 0.37
CA GLY A 49 7.05 -17.54 -0.19
C GLY A 49 5.93 -17.51 0.83
N SER A 50 6.17 -17.07 2.06
CA SER A 50 5.16 -17.04 3.12
C SER A 50 4.00 -16.10 2.83
N LEU A 51 4.25 -15.00 2.10
CA LEU A 51 3.20 -14.07 1.65
C LEU A 51 2.94 -14.31 0.16
N THR A 52 1.69 -14.45 -0.21
CA THR A 52 1.30 -14.94 -1.54
C THR A 52 0.81 -13.88 -2.49
N SER A 53 0.48 -12.69 -1.99
CA SER A 53 -0.14 -11.63 -2.78
C SER A 53 0.54 -10.30 -2.52
N GLY A 54 0.31 -9.36 -3.42
CA GLY A 54 0.83 -8.03 -3.26
C GLY A 54 -0.03 -6.95 -3.88
N ALA A 55 0.18 -5.74 -3.40
CA ALA A 55 -0.42 -4.55 -3.97
C ALA A 55 0.63 -3.44 -4.00
N LEU A 56 0.60 -2.63 -5.03
CA LEU A 56 1.48 -1.49 -5.20
C LEU A 56 0.64 -0.26 -5.45
N MET A 57 0.84 0.78 -4.64
CA MET A 57 0.15 2.07 -4.79
C MET A 57 1.16 3.19 -4.82
N ARG A 58 0.83 4.24 -5.57
CA ARG A 58 1.62 5.46 -5.60
C ARG A 58 0.88 6.57 -4.87
N PHE A 59 1.59 7.26 -3.98
CA PHE A 59 1.11 8.50 -3.36
C PHE A 59 1.87 9.68 -3.95
N PRO A 60 1.28 10.89 -3.95
CA PRO A 60 1.97 12.09 -4.47
C PRO A 60 3.30 12.34 -3.79
N ASP A 61 3.39 12.02 -2.49
CA ASP A 61 4.60 12.19 -1.70
C ASP A 61 4.52 11.29 -0.45
N ARG A 62 5.63 11.20 0.26
CA ARG A 62 5.72 10.41 1.49
C ARG A 62 4.75 10.90 2.56
N ASP A 63 4.60 12.20 2.67
CA ASP A 63 3.73 12.82 3.65
C ASP A 63 2.28 12.40 3.50
N SER A 64 1.79 12.38 2.27
CA SER A 64 0.42 11.92 1.96
C SER A 64 0.21 10.47 2.37
N ALA A 65 1.19 9.61 2.08
CA ALA A 65 1.14 8.19 2.47
C ALA A 65 1.11 8.05 3.99
N MET A 66 1.93 8.80 4.71
CA MET A 66 1.98 8.74 6.17
C MET A 66 0.70 9.28 6.79
N ARG A 67 0.14 10.35 6.22
CA ARG A 67 -1.16 10.88 6.69
C ARG A 67 -2.28 9.86 6.48
N TRP A 68 -2.27 9.17 5.35
CA TRP A 68 -3.22 8.08 5.11
C TRP A 68 -3.09 7.00 6.17
N TYR A 69 -1.88 6.49 6.37
CA TYR A 69 -1.65 5.36 7.28
C TYR A 69 -2.07 5.72 8.71
N HIS A 70 -1.77 6.92 9.16
CA HIS A 70 -2.08 7.37 10.52
C HIS A 70 -3.44 8.04 10.65
N SER A 71 -4.24 8.10 9.58
CA SER A 71 -5.57 8.69 9.66
C SER A 71 -6.47 7.88 10.59
N PRO A 72 -7.40 8.53 11.32
CA PRO A 72 -8.36 7.80 12.15
C PRO A 72 -9.16 6.78 11.35
N GLU A 73 -9.52 7.11 10.12
CA GLU A 73 -10.30 6.24 9.23
C GLU A 73 -9.56 4.95 8.94
N TYR A 74 -8.27 5.03 8.62
CA TYR A 74 -7.49 3.84 8.34
C TYR A 74 -7.17 3.06 9.62
N GLN A 75 -6.83 3.77 10.69
CA GLN A 75 -6.49 3.13 11.97
C GLN A 75 -7.64 2.29 12.52
N GLN A 76 -8.88 2.63 12.21
CA GLN A 76 -10.04 1.82 12.59
C GLN A 76 -10.04 0.45 11.93
N LEU A 77 -9.30 0.26 10.85
CA LEU A 77 -9.22 -1.02 10.13
C LEU A 77 -8.09 -1.91 10.61
N ILE A 78 -7.22 -1.44 11.49
CA ILE A 78 -6.02 -2.19 11.91
C ILE A 78 -6.37 -3.51 12.59
N ASP A 79 -7.36 -3.50 13.48
CA ASP A 79 -7.76 -4.71 14.19
C ASP A 79 -8.31 -5.78 13.24
N VAL A 80 -9.20 -5.37 12.32
CA VAL A 80 -9.75 -6.31 11.35
C VAL A 80 -8.67 -6.76 10.36
N ARG A 81 -7.74 -5.88 10.00
CA ARG A 81 -6.59 -6.24 9.17
C ARG A 81 -5.79 -7.37 9.81
N GLY A 82 -5.48 -7.25 11.10
CA GLY A 82 -4.71 -8.25 11.83
C GLY A 82 -5.37 -9.61 11.91
N VAL A 83 -6.70 -9.66 11.94
CA VAL A 83 -7.46 -10.92 11.93
C VAL A 83 -7.57 -11.49 10.52
N ALA A 84 -7.82 -10.64 9.53
CA ALA A 84 -8.16 -11.06 8.17
C ALA A 84 -6.96 -11.47 7.33
N MET A 85 -5.76 -10.95 7.64
CA MET A 85 -4.60 -11.16 6.79
C MET A 85 -3.28 -11.09 7.56
N ASP A 86 -2.28 -11.80 7.05
CA ASP A 86 -0.88 -11.58 7.40
C ASP A 86 -0.32 -10.61 6.37
N ALA A 87 0.29 -9.51 6.81
CA ALA A 87 0.71 -8.50 5.87
C ALA A 87 1.97 -7.76 6.33
N ARG A 88 2.70 -7.26 5.33
CA ARG A 88 3.84 -6.36 5.55
C ARG A 88 3.63 -5.13 4.66
N PHE A 89 3.62 -3.97 5.28
CA PHE A 89 3.44 -2.68 4.60
C PHE A 89 4.77 -1.94 4.63
N SER A 90 5.26 -1.54 3.46
CA SER A 90 6.53 -0.83 3.34
C SER A 90 6.36 0.38 2.43
N LEU A 91 7.01 1.48 2.81
CA LEU A 91 6.96 2.71 2.02
C LEU A 91 8.34 2.97 1.43
N LEU A 92 8.38 3.24 0.12
CA LEU A 92 9.60 3.44 -0.63
C LEU A 92 9.50 4.74 -1.41
N ASP A 93 10.53 5.58 -1.32
CA ASP A 93 10.56 6.82 -2.09
C ASP A 93 10.80 6.51 -3.56
N GLY A 94 10.05 7.18 -4.43
CA GLY A 94 10.24 7.08 -5.87
C GLY A 94 11.51 7.79 -6.30
N LEU A 95 12.06 7.34 -7.43
CA LEU A 95 13.16 8.06 -8.03
C LEU A 95 12.64 9.36 -8.64
N PRO A 96 13.45 10.43 -8.64
CA PRO A 96 13.04 11.67 -9.29
C PRO A 96 12.73 11.45 -10.75
N THR A 97 11.67 12.10 -11.26
CA THR A 97 11.42 12.16 -12.70
C THR A 97 12.54 12.94 -13.38
N SER A 98 12.63 12.87 -14.70
CA SER A 98 13.61 13.68 -15.44
C SER A 98 13.48 15.17 -15.13
N ALA A 99 12.26 15.66 -15.00
CA ALA A 99 12.01 17.06 -14.67
C ALA A 99 12.47 17.40 -13.26
N GLU A 100 12.17 16.52 -12.27
CA GLU A 100 12.60 16.71 -10.88
C GLU A 100 14.12 16.66 -10.76
N ALA A 101 14.76 15.74 -11.47
CA ALA A 101 16.21 15.63 -11.48
C ALA A 101 16.89 16.88 -12.06
N GLN A 102 16.31 17.46 -13.10
CA GLN A 102 16.80 18.71 -13.69
C GLN A 102 16.67 19.88 -12.72
N GLU A 103 15.57 19.97 -12.00
CA GLU A 103 15.37 20.99 -10.98
C GLU A 103 16.38 20.85 -9.84
N ALA A 104 16.63 19.63 -9.40
CA ALA A 104 17.56 19.35 -8.32
C ALA A 104 19.01 19.71 -8.69
N SER A 105 19.36 19.68 -9.97
CA SER A 105 20.71 19.99 -10.43
C SER A 105 20.95 21.47 -10.69
N LYS A 106 19.95 22.29 -10.53
CA LYS A 106 20.10 23.75 -10.61
C LYS A 106 20.50 24.31 -9.25
#